data_9bb0876db76c33b3b23caf09e8c24afc
#
_entry.id   9bb0876db76c33b3b23caf09e8c24afc
#
_cell.length_a   1.000
_cell.length_b   1.000
_cell.length_c   1.000
_cell.angle_alpha   90.00
_cell.angle_beta   90.00
_cell.angle_gamma   90.00
#
_symmetry.space_group_name_H-M   'P 1'
#
loop_
_entity.id
_entity.type
_entity.pdbx_description
1 polymer ?
#
loop_
_entity_poly.entity_id
_entity_poly.type
_entity_poly.pdbx_seq_one_letter_code
_entity_poly.pdbx_strand_id
1 'polypeptide(L)'
;TYLARVVEQVNALDPDVVLFTGDIVNRHTSELRPFVSTLSRIKAPVYSVLGNHDYGDYYHWADAAAKEANQQKLYTLQQEMGWQLLNNESRTLRRGNDSIVVIGVENIGDPPFPVYGDLDAAYPGDLDDPSFKILMSHNPAHWVEDIKDSPDKNIALTLAGHTHAMQVELFGLSPAAFRYDTWGGMYADTDSAHRLYVNIGLGEVGIPARIGATPEITQITLRSGN
;
A
#
# COMPACT_ATOMS: atom_id res chain seq x y z
N THR A 1 2.41 7.22 -22.60
CA THR A 1 3.36 6.59 -21.64
C THR A 1 2.71 5.40 -20.95
N TYR A 2 3.51 4.50 -20.37
CA TYR A 2 3.03 3.36 -19.60
C TYR A 2 2.07 3.81 -18.47
N LEU A 3 2.51 4.74 -17.62
CA LEU A 3 1.72 5.22 -16.49
C LEU A 3 0.40 5.89 -16.91
N ALA A 4 0.35 6.58 -18.06
CA ALA A 4 -0.91 7.12 -18.56
C ALA A 4 -1.93 6.03 -18.90
N ARG A 5 -1.49 4.88 -19.45
CA ARG A 5 -2.35 3.72 -19.68
C ARG A 5 -2.84 3.09 -18.38
N VAL A 6 -1.98 3.03 -17.35
CA VAL A 6 -2.38 2.58 -16.00
C VAL A 6 -3.50 3.46 -15.46
N VAL A 7 -3.35 4.79 -15.51
CA VAL A 7 -4.38 5.75 -15.07
C VAL A 7 -5.68 5.58 -15.87
N GLU A 8 -5.59 5.37 -17.19
CA GLU A 8 -6.75 5.11 -18.03
C GLU A 8 -7.47 3.80 -17.63
N GLN A 9 -6.71 2.73 -17.34
CA GLN A 9 -7.28 1.47 -16.87
C GLN A 9 -7.95 1.62 -15.49
N VAL A 10 -7.30 2.29 -14.53
CA VAL A 10 -7.90 2.56 -13.22
C VAL A 10 -9.21 3.34 -13.38
N ASN A 11 -9.22 4.40 -14.19
CA ASN A 11 -10.42 5.19 -14.44
C ASN A 11 -11.52 4.40 -15.18
N ALA A 12 -11.15 3.44 -16.04
CA ALA A 12 -12.11 2.59 -16.75
C ALA A 12 -12.80 1.56 -15.84
N LEU A 13 -12.15 1.17 -14.74
CA LEU A 13 -12.75 0.32 -13.69
C LEU A 13 -13.80 1.07 -12.86
N ASP A 14 -13.82 2.41 -12.93
CA ASP A 14 -14.72 3.29 -12.19
C ASP A 14 -14.83 2.95 -10.70
N PRO A 15 -13.70 2.89 -9.95
CA PRO A 15 -13.72 2.49 -8.56
C PRO A 15 -14.29 3.60 -7.66
N ASP A 16 -14.93 3.22 -6.56
CA ASP A 16 -15.36 4.17 -5.51
C ASP A 16 -14.16 4.81 -4.79
N VAL A 17 -13.04 4.09 -4.71
CA VAL A 17 -11.80 4.52 -4.06
C VAL A 17 -10.60 3.77 -4.64
N VAL A 18 -9.44 4.41 -4.66
CA VAL A 18 -8.15 3.78 -4.97
C VAL A 18 -7.31 3.75 -3.70
N LEU A 19 -6.76 2.58 -3.39
CA LEU A 19 -5.87 2.36 -2.25
C LEU A 19 -4.46 2.05 -2.77
N PHE A 20 -3.51 2.95 -2.50
CA PHE A 20 -2.13 2.84 -2.96
C PHE A 20 -1.21 2.46 -1.79
N THR A 21 -0.60 1.29 -1.88
CA THR A 21 0.10 0.64 -0.75
C THR A 21 1.60 0.95 -0.66
N GLY A 22 2.05 2.10 -1.17
CA GLY A 22 3.42 2.59 -0.96
C GLY A 22 4.42 2.31 -2.09
N ASP A 23 5.66 2.73 -1.87
CA ASP A 23 6.76 2.68 -2.84
C ASP A 23 6.47 3.45 -4.15
N ILE A 24 6.06 4.73 -4.00
CA ILE A 24 5.80 5.60 -5.14
C ILE A 24 7.10 6.08 -5.82
N VAL A 25 8.22 6.03 -5.11
CA VAL A 25 9.55 6.32 -5.62
C VAL A 25 10.52 5.20 -5.27
N ASN A 26 11.66 5.11 -5.97
CA ASN A 26 12.69 4.13 -5.65
C ASN A 26 13.69 4.65 -4.61
N ARG A 27 14.08 5.92 -4.68
CA ARG A 27 15.15 6.48 -3.82
C ARG A 27 14.96 7.94 -3.48
N HIS A 28 14.37 8.73 -4.39
CA HIS A 28 14.36 10.17 -4.28
C HIS A 28 13.06 10.77 -4.84
N THR A 29 12.48 11.72 -4.13
CA THR A 29 11.19 12.34 -4.49
C THR A 29 11.17 13.01 -5.86
N SER A 30 12.32 13.42 -6.41
CA SER A 30 12.38 13.97 -7.77
C SER A 30 11.91 12.98 -8.84
N GLU A 31 11.94 11.68 -8.57
CA GLU A 31 11.45 10.64 -9.47
C GLU A 31 9.94 10.76 -9.72
N LEU A 32 9.18 11.21 -8.72
CA LEU A 32 7.73 11.40 -8.84
C LEU A 32 7.34 12.65 -9.63
N ARG A 33 8.15 13.72 -9.57
CA ARG A 33 7.81 15.04 -10.12
C ARG A 33 7.31 15.03 -11.58
N PRO A 34 7.91 14.27 -12.51
CA PRO A 34 7.47 14.22 -13.91
C PRO A 34 6.09 13.57 -14.09
N PHE A 35 5.60 12.83 -13.11
CA PHE A 35 4.40 12.02 -13.20
C PHE A 35 3.20 12.60 -12.44
N VAL A 36 3.39 13.66 -11.66
CA VAL A 36 2.33 14.31 -10.86
C VAL A 36 1.10 14.61 -11.72
N SER A 37 1.29 15.28 -12.87
CA SER A 37 0.18 15.64 -13.76
C SER A 37 -0.54 14.42 -14.39
N THR A 38 0.14 13.29 -14.50
CA THR A 38 -0.46 12.06 -14.99
C THR A 38 -1.28 11.39 -13.88
N LEU A 39 -0.72 11.26 -12.68
CA LEU A 39 -1.36 10.63 -11.53
C LEU A 39 -2.56 11.43 -11.01
N SER A 40 -2.51 12.78 -11.10
CA SER A 40 -3.66 13.66 -10.78
C SER A 40 -4.90 13.42 -11.65
N ARG A 41 -4.78 12.62 -12.72
CA ARG A 41 -5.91 12.26 -13.59
C ARG A 41 -6.72 11.07 -13.10
N ILE A 42 -6.32 10.41 -12.03
CA ILE A 42 -7.15 9.41 -11.33
C ILE A 42 -8.38 10.15 -10.81
N LYS A 43 -9.56 9.67 -11.19
CA LYS A 43 -10.83 10.36 -10.89
C LYS A 43 -11.37 10.05 -9.51
N ALA A 44 -11.19 8.79 -9.06
CA ALA A 44 -11.61 8.36 -7.74
C ALA A 44 -10.72 8.99 -6.65
N PRO A 45 -11.22 9.18 -5.44
CA PRO A 45 -10.39 9.50 -4.28
C PRO A 45 -9.27 8.48 -4.12
N VAL A 46 -8.04 8.93 -3.89
CA VAL A 46 -6.88 8.07 -3.65
C VAL A 46 -6.42 8.23 -2.21
N TYR A 47 -6.35 7.13 -1.48
CA TYR A 47 -5.65 7.03 -0.21
C TYR A 47 -4.34 6.28 -0.42
N SER A 48 -3.28 6.76 0.19
CA SER A 48 -1.95 6.17 0.08
C SER A 48 -1.31 5.96 1.44
N VAL A 49 -0.39 5.02 1.51
CA VAL A 49 0.57 4.88 2.61
C VAL A 49 1.98 4.94 2.05
N LEU A 50 2.98 5.01 2.91
CA LEU A 50 4.37 4.98 2.52
C LEU A 50 4.91 3.55 2.52
N GLY A 51 5.77 3.25 1.54
CA GLY A 51 6.61 2.06 1.53
C GLY A 51 8.04 2.38 1.97
N ASN A 52 8.87 1.35 2.12
CA ASN A 52 10.24 1.51 2.62
C ASN A 52 11.12 2.37 1.70
N HIS A 53 10.85 2.42 0.41
CA HIS A 53 11.56 3.27 -0.54
C HIS A 53 11.19 4.75 -0.43
N ASP A 54 10.05 5.08 0.14
CA ASP A 54 9.53 6.44 0.20
C ASP A 54 10.23 7.32 1.25
N TYR A 55 10.95 6.72 2.21
CA TYR A 55 11.67 7.44 3.27
C TYR A 55 13.06 7.95 2.86
N GLY A 56 13.51 7.62 1.64
CA GLY A 56 14.83 8.02 1.15
C GLY A 56 16.01 7.31 1.83
N ASP A 57 15.76 6.17 2.52
CA ASP A 57 16.81 5.40 3.21
C ASP A 57 17.83 4.78 2.26
N TYR A 58 17.46 4.61 1.00
CA TYR A 58 18.32 4.06 -0.05
C TYR A 58 19.08 5.12 -0.87
N TYR A 59 19.09 6.39 -0.39
CA TYR A 59 19.80 7.50 -1.01
C TYR A 59 20.88 8.05 -0.08
N HIS A 60 22.00 8.51 -0.66
CA HIS A 60 23.06 9.13 0.13
C HIS A 60 22.77 10.63 0.29
N TRP A 61 22.42 11.05 1.49
CA TRP A 61 22.08 12.43 1.83
C TRP A 61 23.31 13.20 2.33
N ALA A 62 23.36 14.49 2.03
CA ALA A 62 24.40 15.38 2.58
C ALA A 62 24.29 15.50 4.10
N ASP A 63 23.05 15.54 4.62
CA ASP A 63 22.71 15.61 6.03
C ASP A 63 21.25 15.18 6.26
N ALA A 64 20.86 15.12 7.54
CA ALA A 64 19.49 14.76 7.94
C ALA A 64 18.43 15.77 7.46
N ALA A 65 18.79 17.06 7.38
CA ALA A 65 17.86 18.09 6.93
C ALA A 65 17.51 17.94 5.46
N ALA A 66 18.48 17.53 4.63
CA ALA A 66 18.26 17.23 3.22
C ALA A 66 17.31 16.02 3.04
N LYS A 67 17.45 14.97 3.85
CA LYS A 67 16.54 13.83 3.87
C LYS A 67 15.13 14.25 4.25
N GLU A 68 14.99 14.99 5.33
CA GLU A 68 13.71 15.52 5.80
C GLU A 68 13.02 16.41 4.74
N ALA A 69 13.76 17.30 4.10
CA ALA A 69 13.23 18.14 3.03
C ALA A 69 12.73 17.32 1.83
N ASN A 70 13.40 16.21 1.51
CA ASN A 70 12.93 15.28 0.48
C ASN A 70 11.62 14.60 0.88
N GLN A 71 11.49 14.19 2.15
CA GLN A 71 10.26 13.57 2.68
C GLN A 71 9.08 14.56 2.64
N GLN A 72 9.29 15.78 3.12
CA GLN A 72 8.27 16.84 3.06
C GLN A 72 7.85 17.17 1.62
N LYS A 73 8.80 17.10 0.71
CA LYS A 73 8.53 17.26 -0.73
C LYS A 73 7.64 16.14 -1.27
N LEU A 74 7.86 14.89 -0.84
CA LEU A 74 7.01 13.76 -1.22
C LEU A 74 5.56 13.97 -0.77
N TYR A 75 5.36 14.40 0.47
CA TYR A 75 4.03 14.73 1.01
C TYR A 75 3.35 15.84 0.18
N THR A 76 4.09 16.90 -0.12
CA THR A 76 3.60 18.00 -0.96
C THR A 76 3.16 17.51 -2.34
N LEU A 77 3.95 16.64 -3.00
CA LEU A 77 3.60 16.12 -4.32
C LEU A 77 2.36 15.23 -4.28
N GLN A 78 2.17 14.43 -3.24
CA GLN A 78 0.94 13.65 -3.06
C GLN A 78 -0.28 14.57 -2.89
N GLN A 79 -0.16 15.63 -2.11
CA GLN A 79 -1.22 16.65 -2.01
C GLN A 79 -1.48 17.38 -3.34
N GLU A 80 -0.45 17.72 -4.11
CA GLU A 80 -0.58 18.29 -5.46
C GLU A 80 -1.36 17.36 -6.41
N MET A 81 -1.25 16.03 -6.24
CA MET A 81 -2.03 15.04 -6.98
C MET A 81 -3.47 14.89 -6.49
N GLY A 82 -3.83 15.49 -5.36
CA GLY A 82 -5.11 15.30 -4.69
C GLY A 82 -5.20 13.99 -3.90
N TRP A 83 -4.08 13.34 -3.62
CA TRP A 83 -4.02 12.11 -2.84
C TRP A 83 -4.01 12.40 -1.34
N GLN A 84 -4.61 11.49 -0.58
CA GLN A 84 -4.67 11.55 0.87
C GLN A 84 -3.71 10.51 1.45
N LEU A 85 -2.55 10.99 1.93
CA LEU A 85 -1.58 10.16 2.60
C LEU A 85 -2.05 9.88 4.03
N LEU A 86 -2.07 8.61 4.42
CA LEU A 86 -2.39 8.16 5.76
C LEU A 86 -1.10 7.72 6.47
N ASN A 87 -0.62 8.56 7.37
CA ASN A 87 0.55 8.29 8.19
C ASN A 87 0.09 7.95 9.61
N ASN A 88 -0.14 6.65 9.88
CA ASN A 88 -0.72 6.16 11.13
C ASN A 88 -2.07 6.82 11.44
N GLU A 89 -2.95 6.82 10.43
CA GLU A 89 -4.27 7.45 10.49
C GLU A 89 -5.35 6.55 9.88
N SER A 90 -6.61 6.79 10.23
CA SER A 90 -7.76 6.14 9.61
C SER A 90 -8.76 7.12 9.02
N ARG A 91 -9.56 6.64 8.08
CA ARG A 91 -10.68 7.38 7.45
C ARG A 91 -11.89 6.48 7.32
N THR A 92 -13.05 7.02 7.71
CA THR A 92 -14.34 6.36 7.48
C THR A 92 -14.88 6.77 6.12
N LEU A 93 -15.10 5.79 5.26
CA LEU A 93 -15.72 5.97 3.95
C LEU A 93 -17.19 5.58 4.04
N ARG A 94 -18.09 6.41 3.51
CA ARG A 94 -19.54 6.21 3.59
C ARG A 94 -20.17 6.10 2.21
N ARG A 95 -21.12 5.18 2.09
CA ARG A 95 -21.96 5.01 0.90
C ARG A 95 -23.41 4.75 1.32
N GLY A 96 -24.26 5.76 1.22
CA GLY A 96 -25.60 5.70 1.79
C GLY A 96 -25.54 5.54 3.32
N ASN A 97 -26.12 4.47 3.83
CA ASN A 97 -26.12 4.16 5.27
C ASN A 97 -24.92 3.28 5.69
N ASP A 98 -24.20 2.71 4.73
CA ASP A 98 -23.07 1.83 4.99
C ASP A 98 -21.78 2.61 5.17
N SER A 99 -20.86 2.05 5.93
CA SER A 99 -19.51 2.59 6.10
C SER A 99 -18.48 1.49 6.20
N ILE A 100 -17.27 1.82 5.74
CA ILE A 100 -16.07 1.04 5.97
C ILE A 100 -14.99 1.95 6.55
N VAL A 101 -14.03 1.39 7.25
CA VAL A 101 -12.87 2.13 7.76
C VAL A 101 -11.63 1.71 6.99
N VAL A 102 -10.91 2.67 6.44
CA VAL A 102 -9.59 2.47 5.85
C VAL A 102 -8.57 2.97 6.87
N ILE A 103 -7.70 2.09 7.31
CA ILE A 103 -6.61 2.35 8.24
C ILE A 103 -5.33 2.35 7.43
N GLY A 104 -4.51 3.39 7.52
CA GLY A 104 -3.20 3.46 6.88
C GLY A 104 -2.11 3.57 7.92
N VAL A 105 -1.15 2.66 7.87
CA VAL A 105 0.06 2.71 8.69
C VAL A 105 1.28 3.03 7.86
N GLU A 106 2.22 3.73 8.46
CA GLU A 106 3.55 3.90 7.90
C GLU A 106 4.27 2.55 7.77
N ASN A 107 5.42 2.52 7.12
CA ASN A 107 6.11 1.25 6.86
C ASN A 107 6.57 0.54 8.14
N ILE A 108 6.29 -0.75 8.21
CA ILE A 108 6.83 -1.68 9.20
C ILE A 108 7.97 -2.44 8.53
N GLY A 109 9.20 -2.11 8.89
CA GLY A 109 10.40 -2.73 8.31
C GLY A 109 10.79 -4.01 9.05
N ASP A 110 11.23 -5.02 8.30
CA ASP A 110 11.87 -6.20 8.91
C ASP A 110 13.23 -5.80 9.52
N PRO A 111 13.63 -6.31 10.68
CA PRO A 111 14.95 -6.03 11.24
C PRO A 111 16.08 -6.30 10.23
N PRO A 112 17.09 -5.43 10.10
CA PRO A 112 17.40 -4.26 10.93
C PRO A 112 16.79 -2.93 10.43
N PHE A 113 15.80 -2.95 9.56
CA PHE A 113 15.19 -1.75 9.01
C PHE A 113 14.26 -1.07 10.03
N PRO A 114 14.07 0.27 9.91
CA PRO A 114 13.22 1.02 10.81
C PRO A 114 11.75 0.59 10.77
N VAL A 115 11.09 0.67 11.90
CA VAL A 115 9.64 0.57 12.06
C VAL A 115 9.11 1.99 12.29
N TYR A 116 8.28 2.48 11.37
CA TYR A 116 7.63 3.79 11.45
C TYR A 116 6.12 3.64 11.75
N GLY A 117 5.55 2.48 11.39
CA GLY A 117 4.13 2.20 11.56
C GLY A 117 3.74 2.06 13.02
N ASP A 118 2.59 2.65 13.36
CA ASP A 118 1.94 2.56 14.67
C ASP A 118 0.44 2.26 14.43
N LEU A 119 0.10 0.98 14.55
CA LEU A 119 -1.28 0.54 14.34
C LEU A 119 -2.21 1.04 15.44
N ASP A 120 -1.75 1.13 16.66
CA ASP A 120 -2.58 1.59 17.78
C ASP A 120 -2.94 3.08 17.62
N ALA A 121 -2.01 3.90 17.13
CA ALA A 121 -2.29 5.29 16.77
C ALA A 121 -3.22 5.42 15.55
N ALA A 122 -3.07 4.52 14.55
CA ALA A 122 -3.87 4.52 13.33
C ALA A 122 -5.29 3.98 13.54
N TYR A 123 -5.45 3.08 14.51
CA TYR A 123 -6.71 2.39 14.73
C TYR A 123 -7.81 3.35 15.22
N PRO A 124 -9.03 3.30 14.68
CA PRO A 124 -10.12 4.11 15.20
C PRO A 124 -10.38 3.77 16.67
N GLY A 125 -10.58 4.78 17.50
CA GLY A 125 -10.57 4.65 18.96
C GLY A 125 -11.61 3.72 19.61
N ASP A 126 -12.52 3.14 18.82
CA ASP A 126 -13.53 2.18 19.28
C ASP A 126 -13.19 0.78 18.73
N LEU A 127 -12.65 -0.08 19.59
CA LEU A 127 -12.32 -1.46 19.25
C LEU A 127 -13.57 -2.32 19.01
N ASP A 128 -14.69 -1.96 19.62
CA ASP A 128 -15.97 -2.67 19.49
C ASP A 128 -16.77 -2.22 18.25
N ASP A 129 -16.29 -1.23 17.50
CA ASP A 129 -16.93 -0.80 16.26
C ASP A 129 -17.00 -1.96 15.25
N PRO A 130 -18.20 -2.43 14.86
CA PRO A 130 -18.40 -3.55 13.96
C PRO A 130 -18.11 -3.22 12.49
N SER A 131 -17.72 -1.99 12.17
CA SER A 131 -17.43 -1.56 10.80
C SER A 131 -16.40 -2.46 10.14
N PHE A 132 -16.60 -2.75 8.86
CA PHE A 132 -15.61 -3.45 8.05
C PHE A 132 -14.34 -2.62 7.94
N LYS A 133 -13.22 -3.16 8.41
CA LYS A 133 -11.93 -2.45 8.42
C LYS A 133 -10.98 -3.02 7.39
N ILE A 134 -10.38 -2.12 6.61
CA ILE A 134 -9.30 -2.40 5.66
C ILE A 134 -8.04 -1.74 6.19
N LEU A 135 -6.99 -2.53 6.40
CA LEU A 135 -5.66 -2.04 6.73
C LEU A 135 -4.82 -1.92 5.45
N MET A 136 -4.26 -0.76 5.23
CA MET A 136 -3.19 -0.53 4.26
C MET A 136 -1.85 -0.57 4.99
N SER A 137 -1.05 -1.59 4.73
CA SER A 137 0.30 -1.74 5.27
C SER A 137 1.24 -2.21 4.16
N HIS A 138 2.28 -1.43 3.88
CA HIS A 138 3.15 -1.72 2.75
C HIS A 138 3.77 -3.11 2.80
N ASN A 139 4.36 -3.49 3.95
CA ASN A 139 5.03 -4.76 4.14
C ASN A 139 4.05 -5.85 4.60
N PRO A 140 3.90 -6.97 3.87
CA PRO A 140 3.01 -8.06 4.25
C PRO A 140 3.42 -8.78 5.55
N ALA A 141 4.67 -8.65 6.00
CA ALA A 141 5.11 -9.20 7.28
C ALA A 141 4.28 -8.67 8.46
N HIS A 142 3.82 -7.42 8.41
CA HIS A 142 2.93 -6.85 9.43
C HIS A 142 1.67 -7.69 9.66
N TRP A 143 1.06 -8.22 8.58
CA TRP A 143 -0.09 -9.11 8.73
C TRP A 143 0.29 -10.44 9.39
N VAL A 144 1.43 -11.00 9.03
CA VAL A 144 1.91 -12.29 9.56
C VAL A 144 2.23 -12.18 11.05
N GLU A 145 2.84 -11.08 11.46
CA GLU A 145 3.37 -10.92 12.82
C GLU A 145 2.30 -10.38 13.79
N ASP A 146 1.45 -9.42 13.35
CA ASP A 146 0.63 -8.64 14.27
C ASP A 146 -0.89 -8.75 14.03
N ILE A 147 -1.33 -9.19 12.86
CA ILE A 147 -2.76 -9.09 12.50
C ILE A 147 -3.48 -10.44 12.49
N LYS A 148 -2.91 -11.44 11.81
CA LYS A 148 -3.62 -12.71 11.57
C LYS A 148 -4.10 -13.42 12.85
N ASP A 149 -3.33 -13.31 13.92
CA ASP A 149 -3.58 -13.96 15.22
C ASP A 149 -4.12 -12.98 16.30
N SER A 150 -4.57 -11.78 15.88
CA SER A 150 -5.06 -10.71 16.77
C SER A 150 -6.57 -10.51 16.63
N PRO A 151 -7.42 -11.32 17.28
CA PRO A 151 -8.88 -11.27 17.10
C PRO A 151 -9.51 -9.95 17.56
N ASP A 152 -8.88 -9.26 18.46
CA ASP A 152 -9.30 -7.98 19.02
C ASP A 152 -9.10 -6.79 18.06
N LYS A 153 -8.30 -6.91 17.02
CA LYS A 153 -8.09 -5.81 16.06
C LYS A 153 -9.22 -5.69 15.02
N ASN A 154 -10.10 -6.69 14.84
CA ASN A 154 -11.24 -6.69 13.92
C ASN A 154 -10.94 -6.09 12.53
N ILE A 155 -9.77 -6.43 11.96
CA ILE A 155 -9.34 -6.02 10.62
C ILE A 155 -9.67 -7.14 9.66
N ALA A 156 -10.66 -6.92 8.79
CA ALA A 156 -11.15 -7.97 7.89
C ALA A 156 -10.24 -8.20 6.68
N LEU A 157 -9.55 -7.15 6.21
CA LEU A 157 -8.69 -7.21 5.04
C LEU A 157 -7.47 -6.32 5.23
N THR A 158 -6.29 -6.89 5.01
CA THR A 158 -5.03 -6.15 4.88
C THR A 158 -4.61 -6.10 3.41
N LEU A 159 -4.20 -4.94 2.94
CA LEU A 159 -3.67 -4.71 1.60
C LEU A 159 -2.19 -4.35 1.71
N ALA A 160 -1.35 -5.10 1.02
CA ALA A 160 0.09 -4.90 1.03
C ALA A 160 0.69 -4.89 -0.38
N GLY A 161 1.95 -4.47 -0.47
CA GLY A 161 2.79 -4.46 -1.66
C GLY A 161 4.16 -5.07 -1.40
N HIS A 162 5.22 -4.26 -1.52
CA HIS A 162 6.59 -4.51 -1.08
C HIS A 162 7.37 -5.59 -1.85
N THR A 163 6.80 -6.76 -2.04
CA THR A 163 7.52 -7.93 -2.55
C THR A 163 7.82 -7.87 -4.05
N HIS A 164 6.96 -7.13 -4.79
CA HIS A 164 6.94 -7.05 -6.27
C HIS A 164 7.20 -8.40 -6.99
N ALA A 165 6.94 -9.53 -6.32
CA ALA A 165 7.30 -10.90 -6.73
C ALA A 165 8.79 -11.01 -7.12
N MET A 166 9.69 -10.18 -6.52
CA MET A 166 11.08 -9.98 -6.98
C MET A 166 11.17 -9.76 -8.50
N GLN A 167 10.10 -9.23 -9.11
CA GLN A 167 9.96 -8.96 -10.56
C GLN A 167 10.11 -10.19 -11.47
N VAL A 168 10.11 -11.38 -10.89
CA VAL A 168 10.24 -12.66 -11.62
C VAL A 168 9.14 -13.63 -11.17
N GLU A 169 8.38 -14.12 -12.13
CA GLU A 169 7.36 -15.14 -11.89
C GLU A 169 7.24 -16.05 -13.12
N LEU A 170 7.41 -17.33 -12.93
CA LEU A 170 7.26 -18.34 -13.98
C LEU A 170 6.38 -19.48 -13.47
N PHE A 171 5.29 -19.76 -14.18
CA PHE A 171 4.36 -20.85 -13.84
C PHE A 171 3.79 -20.78 -12.41
N GLY A 172 3.54 -19.58 -11.89
CA GLY A 172 3.05 -19.35 -10.52
C GLY A 172 4.12 -19.47 -9.43
N LEU A 173 5.39 -19.54 -9.80
CA LEU A 173 6.52 -19.58 -8.89
C LEU A 173 7.35 -18.31 -9.02
N SER A 174 7.71 -17.72 -7.89
CA SER A 174 8.58 -16.55 -7.81
C SER A 174 9.74 -16.80 -6.84
N PRO A 175 10.93 -16.25 -7.12
CA PRO A 175 12.02 -16.22 -6.13
C PRO A 175 11.62 -15.53 -4.81
N ALA A 176 10.62 -14.66 -4.85
CA ALA A 176 10.09 -14.02 -3.64
C ALA A 176 9.61 -15.03 -2.59
N ALA A 177 9.14 -16.22 -3.00
CA ALA A 177 8.71 -17.30 -2.11
C ALA A 177 9.84 -17.84 -1.21
N PHE A 178 11.11 -17.62 -1.55
CA PHE A 178 12.24 -17.98 -0.69
C PHE A 178 12.50 -16.95 0.44
N ARG A 179 11.94 -15.76 0.30
CA ARG A 179 12.14 -14.67 1.28
C ARG A 179 10.86 -14.32 2.03
N TYR A 180 9.70 -14.44 1.38
CA TYR A 180 8.40 -14.04 1.90
C TYR A 180 7.41 -15.18 1.81
N ASP A 181 6.83 -15.59 2.93
CA ASP A 181 5.75 -16.59 2.95
C ASP A 181 4.48 -16.04 2.26
N THR A 182 4.33 -14.72 2.27
CA THR A 182 3.20 -13.99 1.67
C THR A 182 3.71 -13.02 0.59
N TRP A 183 4.06 -13.53 -0.60
CA TRP A 183 4.72 -12.73 -1.63
C TRP A 183 3.80 -12.19 -2.74
N GLY A 184 2.58 -12.70 -2.88
CA GLY A 184 1.64 -12.26 -3.92
C GLY A 184 0.30 -12.95 -3.84
N GLY A 185 -0.79 -12.22 -4.18
CA GLY A 185 -2.15 -12.76 -4.18
C GLY A 185 -2.82 -12.76 -2.82
N MET A 186 -3.86 -13.58 -2.67
CA MET A 186 -4.71 -13.65 -1.48
C MET A 186 -4.25 -14.72 -0.51
N TYR A 187 -4.15 -14.35 0.76
CA TYR A 187 -3.89 -15.24 1.88
C TYR A 187 -5.04 -15.14 2.90
N ALA A 188 -5.37 -16.26 3.49
CA ALA A 188 -6.32 -16.36 4.58
C ALA A 188 -5.86 -17.46 5.52
N ASP A 189 -5.91 -17.22 6.81
CA ASP A 189 -5.79 -18.30 7.78
C ASP A 189 -7.13 -19.05 7.86
N THR A 190 -7.07 -20.38 8.05
CA THR A 190 -8.25 -21.24 8.12
C THR A 190 -9.16 -20.89 9.31
N ASP A 191 -8.59 -20.37 10.39
CA ASP A 191 -9.26 -20.10 11.64
C ASP A 191 -9.51 -18.60 11.90
N SER A 192 -9.04 -17.72 10.98
CA SER A 192 -9.13 -16.26 11.15
C SER A 192 -10.08 -15.63 10.13
N ALA A 193 -10.80 -14.59 10.58
CA ALA A 193 -11.58 -13.71 9.70
C ALA A 193 -10.66 -12.72 8.93
N HIS A 194 -9.38 -12.70 9.26
CA HIS A 194 -8.41 -11.77 8.70
C HIS A 194 -7.86 -12.29 7.38
N ARG A 195 -7.87 -11.44 6.36
CA ARG A 195 -7.34 -11.75 5.03
C ARG A 195 -6.24 -10.78 4.65
N LEU A 196 -5.27 -11.26 3.90
CA LEU A 196 -4.23 -10.43 3.31
C LEU A 196 -4.29 -10.54 1.79
N TYR A 197 -4.21 -9.42 1.09
CA TYR A 197 -3.91 -9.38 -0.33
C TYR A 197 -2.60 -8.66 -0.56
N VAL A 198 -1.66 -9.33 -1.22
CA VAL A 198 -0.37 -8.76 -1.61
C VAL A 198 -0.39 -8.48 -3.11
N ASN A 199 -0.38 -7.20 -3.48
CA ASN A 199 -0.27 -6.75 -4.86
C ASN A 199 1.21 -6.69 -5.26
N ILE A 200 1.57 -7.30 -6.36
CA ILE A 200 2.97 -7.35 -6.84
C ILE A 200 3.42 -6.07 -7.56
N GLY A 201 2.56 -5.05 -7.59
CA GLY A 201 2.89 -3.70 -8.05
C GLY A 201 2.94 -3.50 -9.55
N LEU A 202 3.10 -2.23 -9.91
CA LEU A 202 3.10 -1.74 -11.29
C LEU A 202 4.49 -1.39 -11.79
N GLY A 203 5.40 -1.04 -10.88
CA GLY A 203 6.72 -0.50 -11.17
C GLY A 203 7.82 -1.56 -11.19
N GLU A 204 9.04 -1.07 -11.08
CA GLU A 204 10.26 -1.86 -11.02
C GLU A 204 11.23 -1.23 -10.03
N VAL A 205 12.06 -2.05 -9.39
CA VAL A 205 13.10 -1.64 -8.47
C VAL A 205 14.38 -2.44 -8.71
N GLY A 206 15.53 -1.77 -8.67
CA GLY A 206 16.84 -2.40 -8.84
C GLY A 206 17.11 -2.81 -10.29
N ILE A 207 16.34 -3.73 -10.85
CA ILE A 207 16.46 -4.19 -12.24
C ILE A 207 15.31 -3.60 -13.06
N PRO A 208 15.55 -2.87 -14.17
CA PRO A 208 14.50 -2.26 -14.97
C PRO A 208 13.80 -3.28 -15.88
N ALA A 209 13.28 -4.34 -15.29
CA ALA A 209 12.60 -5.42 -16.00
C ALA A 209 11.69 -6.23 -15.09
N ARG A 210 10.60 -6.74 -15.64
CA ARG A 210 9.77 -7.80 -15.05
C ARG A 210 9.75 -9.00 -15.98
N ILE A 211 9.99 -10.18 -15.45
CA ILE A 211 10.01 -11.46 -16.20
C ILE A 211 8.88 -12.33 -15.68
N GLY A 212 7.77 -12.39 -16.40
CA GLY A 212 6.58 -13.13 -15.99
C GLY A 212 5.74 -12.46 -14.90
N ALA A 213 6.35 -11.75 -13.97
CA ALA A 213 5.66 -10.96 -12.93
C ALA A 213 4.95 -9.74 -13.55
N THR A 214 3.77 -9.99 -14.12
CA THR A 214 2.99 -8.96 -14.83
C THR A 214 2.55 -7.83 -13.88
N PRO A 215 2.70 -6.55 -14.26
CA PRO A 215 2.16 -5.44 -13.49
C PRO A 215 0.68 -5.60 -13.20
N GLU A 216 0.25 -5.29 -11.99
CA GLU A 216 -1.07 -5.64 -11.48
C GLU A 216 -1.88 -4.43 -11.00
N ILE A 217 -3.15 -4.36 -11.41
CA ILE A 217 -4.20 -3.53 -10.82
C ILE A 217 -5.24 -4.50 -10.25
N THR A 218 -5.44 -4.50 -8.94
CA THR A 218 -6.41 -5.38 -8.28
C THR A 218 -7.72 -4.65 -8.06
N GLN A 219 -8.82 -5.21 -8.54
CA GLN A 219 -10.16 -4.73 -8.25
C GLN A 219 -10.81 -5.60 -7.17
N ILE A 220 -11.20 -4.99 -6.05
CA ILE A 220 -11.90 -5.65 -4.94
C ILE A 220 -13.31 -5.10 -4.87
N THR A 221 -14.31 -5.99 -4.85
CA THR A 221 -15.71 -5.62 -4.67
C THR A 221 -16.16 -6.04 -3.27
N LEU A 222 -16.49 -5.05 -2.42
CA LEU A 222 -17.12 -5.30 -1.13
C LEU A 222 -18.64 -5.35 -1.33
N ARG A 223 -19.28 -6.24 -0.60
CA ARG A 223 -20.74 -6.38 -0.58
C ARG A 223 -21.21 -6.45 0.87
N SER A 224 -22.29 -5.73 1.20
CA SER A 224 -22.94 -5.93 2.48
C SER A 224 -23.51 -7.36 2.55
N GLY A 225 -23.27 -8.05 3.67
CA GLY A 225 -23.94 -9.32 3.95
C GLY A 225 -25.43 -9.06 4.20
N ASN A 226 -26.28 -9.96 3.70
CA ASN A 226 -27.71 -9.97 4.02
C ASN A 226 -27.90 -10.49 5.44
#